data_42b378865f9936b170e8feebfeb8168c
#
_entry.id   42b378865f9936b170e8feebfeb8168c
#
_cell.length_a   1.000
_cell.length_b   1.000
_cell.length_c   1.000
_cell.angle_alpha   90.00
_cell.angle_beta   90.00
_cell.angle_gamma   90.00
#
_symmetry.space_group_name_H-M   'P 1'
#
loop_
_entity.id
_entity.type
_entity.pdbx_description
1 polymer ?
#
loop_
_entity_poly.entity_id
_entity_poly.type
_entity_poly.pdbx_seq_one_letter_code
_entity_poly.pdbx_strand_id
1 'polypeptide(L)'
;MKGNKLHSSHMTLKIILLGIFLLSCNPSYGKERRMQSDANMSFNDSVYISKAELEKLKIDASSGNGQAASKLAHYFAFYEFNQDKFIFWLVRAAESSNTQAQHDLAYIFFDHYQDSNDKNKLYEAEKWALRAQKNGMPITGLLTEIQTEKQNLTR
;
A
#
# COMPACT_ATOMS: atom_id res chain seq x y z
N MET A 1 24.25 35.17 9.69
CA MET A 1 22.85 35.56 9.43
C MET A 1 22.10 34.33 8.94
N LYS A 2 20.95 34.09 9.53
CA LYS A 2 20.22 32.80 9.63
C LYS A 2 19.42 32.51 8.38
N GLY A 3 19.59 31.31 7.76
CA GLY A 3 18.72 30.79 6.74
C GLY A 3 17.67 29.86 7.38
N ASN A 4 16.43 30.28 7.36
CA ASN A 4 15.30 29.52 7.91
C ASN A 4 14.90 28.35 6.99
N LYS A 5 14.75 27.19 7.61
CA LYS A 5 14.25 25.96 7.01
C LYS A 5 12.77 26.08 6.68
N LEU A 6 12.42 25.94 5.41
CA LEU A 6 11.08 25.64 4.92
C LEU A 6 10.90 24.11 4.81
N HIS A 7 10.62 23.45 5.93
CA HIS A 7 10.45 21.98 5.95
C HIS A 7 9.03 21.52 6.33
N SER A 8 8.06 22.45 6.40
CA SER A 8 6.72 22.11 6.93
C SER A 8 5.60 22.03 5.87
N SER A 9 5.87 22.32 4.60
CA SER A 9 4.80 22.44 3.59
C SER A 9 4.50 21.18 2.78
N HIS A 10 5.40 20.19 2.77
CA HIS A 10 5.23 19.01 1.91
C HIS A 10 4.37 17.89 2.52
N MET A 11 4.26 17.81 3.83
CA MET A 11 3.54 16.73 4.50
C MET A 11 2.01 16.85 4.38
N THR A 12 1.48 18.07 4.44
CA THR A 12 0.03 18.32 4.30
C THR A 12 -0.47 18.14 2.87
N LEU A 13 0.37 18.39 1.86
CA LEU A 13 0.00 18.25 0.46
C LEU A 13 -0.05 16.77 0.02
N LYS A 14 0.82 15.91 0.58
CA LYS A 14 0.83 14.47 0.27
C LYS A 14 -0.43 13.75 0.76
N ILE A 15 -0.99 14.13 1.89
CA ILE A 15 -2.23 13.54 2.43
C ILE A 15 -3.44 13.87 1.54
N ILE A 16 -3.46 15.08 0.95
CA ILE A 16 -4.55 15.51 0.05
C ILE A 16 -4.47 14.78 -1.31
N LEU A 17 -3.27 14.48 -1.82
CA LEU A 17 -3.10 13.77 -3.09
C LEU A 17 -3.48 12.29 -3.01
N LEU A 18 -3.32 11.63 -1.84
CA LEU A 18 -3.77 10.25 -1.65
C LEU A 18 -5.31 10.14 -1.65
N GLY A 19 -6.00 11.20 -1.22
CA GLY A 19 -7.48 11.25 -1.22
C GLY A 19 -8.11 11.50 -2.58
N ILE A 20 -7.39 12.14 -3.52
CA ILE A 20 -7.93 12.54 -4.84
C ILE A 20 -7.79 11.42 -5.88
N PHE A 21 -6.87 10.47 -5.68
CA PHE A 21 -6.68 9.36 -6.64
C PHE A 21 -7.81 8.32 -6.63
N LEU A 22 -8.74 8.37 -5.66
CA LEU A 22 -9.91 7.48 -5.60
C LEU A 22 -11.13 7.98 -6.41
N LEU A 23 -11.05 9.13 -7.08
CA LEU A 23 -12.21 9.79 -7.72
C LEU A 23 -12.17 9.88 -9.25
N SER A 24 -11.19 9.27 -9.93
CA SER A 24 -11.18 9.23 -11.41
C SER A 24 -11.53 7.86 -11.96
N CYS A 25 -12.73 7.36 -11.63
CA CYS A 25 -13.37 6.29 -12.39
C CYS A 25 -14.31 6.92 -13.42
N ASN A 26 -13.94 6.83 -14.69
CA ASN A 26 -14.60 7.38 -15.85
C ASN A 26 -15.97 6.70 -16.08
N PRO A 27 -17.09 7.42 -16.23
CA PRO A 27 -18.38 6.81 -16.50
C PRO A 27 -18.67 6.77 -18.00
N SER A 28 -18.51 5.62 -18.60
CA SER A 28 -19.26 5.34 -19.81
C SER A 28 -19.43 3.84 -20.02
N TYR A 29 -20.55 3.31 -19.53
CA TYR A 29 -21.36 2.35 -20.27
C TYR A 29 -22.74 2.26 -19.61
N GLY A 30 -23.73 2.85 -20.25
CA GLY A 30 -25.12 2.75 -19.84
C GLY A 30 -25.68 1.36 -20.07
N LYS A 31 -26.34 0.81 -19.06
CA LYS A 31 -27.56 0.01 -19.23
C LYS A 31 -28.29 0.01 -17.88
N GLU A 32 -29.41 0.69 -17.85
CA GLU A 32 -30.36 0.61 -16.75
C GLU A 32 -30.71 -0.83 -16.44
N ARG A 33 -30.30 -1.32 -15.29
CA ARG A 33 -30.98 -2.40 -14.59
C ARG A 33 -31.51 -1.82 -13.30
N ARG A 34 -32.85 -1.80 -13.18
CA ARG A 34 -33.58 -1.48 -11.96
C ARG A 34 -32.91 -2.19 -10.78
N MET A 35 -32.15 -1.45 -9.99
CA MET A 35 -31.75 -1.89 -8.67
C MET A 35 -32.91 -1.62 -7.74
N GLN A 36 -33.54 -2.70 -7.37
CA GLN A 36 -34.46 -2.76 -6.24
C GLN A 36 -33.65 -2.41 -5.00
N SER A 37 -34.18 -1.50 -4.22
CA SER A 37 -33.61 -0.90 -3.04
C SER A 37 -33.25 -1.92 -1.96
N ASP A 38 -31.95 -2.18 -1.82
CA ASP A 38 -31.36 -2.56 -0.54
C ASP A 38 -30.34 -1.48 -0.15
N ALA A 39 -30.87 -0.27 -0.03
CA ALA A 39 -30.13 0.88 0.45
C ALA A 39 -30.03 0.82 1.97
N ASN A 40 -29.15 -0.02 2.49
CA ASN A 40 -28.57 0.09 3.82
C ASN A 40 -27.29 -0.75 3.96
N MET A 41 -26.49 -0.82 2.93
CA MET A 41 -25.11 -1.28 3.09
C MET A 41 -24.29 -0.12 3.58
N SER A 42 -24.22 0.03 4.90
CA SER A 42 -23.31 0.96 5.55
C SER A 42 -21.89 0.65 5.09
N PHE A 43 -21.13 1.66 4.71
CA PHE A 43 -19.72 1.55 4.33
C PHE A 43 -18.89 0.80 5.39
N ASN A 44 -19.39 0.72 6.61
CA ASN A 44 -18.83 -0.02 7.75
C ASN A 44 -19.05 -1.56 7.67
N ASP A 45 -20.09 -2.05 7.00
CA ASP A 45 -20.40 -3.48 7.03
C ASP A 45 -19.50 -4.32 6.12
N SER A 46 -18.89 -3.70 5.10
CA SER A 46 -18.00 -4.40 4.16
C SER A 46 -16.59 -4.66 4.71
N VAL A 47 -16.24 -4.08 5.85
CA VAL A 47 -14.90 -4.20 6.48
C VAL A 47 -14.94 -4.98 7.80
N TYR A 48 -16.13 -5.22 8.35
CA TYR A 48 -16.26 -5.99 9.58
C TYR A 48 -15.95 -7.48 9.34
N ILE A 49 -14.77 -7.89 9.80
CA ILE A 49 -14.37 -9.30 9.80
C ILE A 49 -14.74 -9.88 11.17
N SER A 50 -15.57 -10.91 11.19
CA SER A 50 -15.91 -11.62 12.43
C SER A 50 -14.68 -12.28 13.05
N LYS A 51 -14.68 -12.50 14.35
CA LYS A 51 -13.54 -13.17 15.04
C LYS A 51 -13.24 -14.55 14.44
N ALA A 52 -14.27 -15.31 14.07
CA ALA A 52 -14.09 -16.63 13.43
C ALA A 52 -13.46 -16.52 12.05
N GLU A 53 -13.88 -15.55 11.26
CA GLU A 53 -13.30 -15.27 9.93
C GLU A 53 -11.87 -14.76 10.03
N LEU A 54 -11.57 -13.91 11.00
CA LEU A 54 -10.23 -13.41 11.24
C LEU A 54 -9.26 -14.57 11.57
N GLU A 55 -9.66 -15.52 12.40
CA GLU A 55 -8.83 -16.70 12.72
C GLU A 55 -8.66 -17.59 11.47
N LYS A 56 -9.71 -17.81 10.68
CA LYS A 56 -9.62 -18.53 9.41
C LYS A 56 -8.66 -17.85 8.44
N LEU A 57 -8.75 -16.53 8.27
CA LEU A 57 -7.83 -15.77 7.42
C LEU A 57 -6.38 -15.90 7.87
N LYS A 58 -6.11 -15.91 9.18
CA LYS A 58 -4.76 -16.12 9.72
C LYS A 58 -4.21 -17.51 9.37
N ILE A 59 -5.03 -18.54 9.47
CA ILE A 59 -4.65 -19.91 9.09
C ILE A 59 -4.36 -19.96 7.58
N ASP A 60 -5.27 -19.47 6.76
CA ASP A 60 -5.13 -19.47 5.30
C ASP A 60 -3.88 -18.68 4.85
N ALA A 61 -3.67 -17.49 5.41
CA ALA A 61 -2.51 -16.67 5.13
C ALA A 61 -1.19 -17.33 5.58
N SER A 62 -1.20 -18.01 6.72
CA SER A 62 -0.03 -18.73 7.23
C SER A 62 0.33 -19.94 6.37
N SER A 63 -0.63 -20.53 5.68
CA SER A 63 -0.43 -21.59 4.70
C SER A 63 -0.02 -21.10 3.30
N GLY A 64 0.22 -19.77 3.13
CA GLY A 64 0.70 -19.20 1.89
C GLY A 64 -0.39 -18.60 0.98
N ASN A 65 -1.63 -18.49 1.45
CA ASN A 65 -2.68 -17.83 0.70
C ASN A 65 -2.46 -16.30 0.70
N GLY A 66 -1.88 -15.77 -0.38
CA GLY A 66 -1.57 -14.34 -0.52
C GLY A 66 -2.81 -13.44 -0.51
N GLN A 67 -3.97 -13.94 -0.93
CA GLN A 67 -5.20 -13.18 -0.89
C GLN A 67 -5.74 -13.04 0.54
N ALA A 68 -5.62 -14.10 1.34
CA ALA A 68 -5.95 -14.04 2.76
C ALA A 68 -5.00 -13.10 3.50
N ALA A 69 -3.70 -13.15 3.19
CA ALA A 69 -2.70 -12.23 3.75
C ALA A 69 -3.00 -10.77 3.38
N SER A 70 -3.41 -10.49 2.14
CA SER A 70 -3.81 -9.14 1.71
C SER A 70 -5.04 -8.63 2.48
N LYS A 71 -6.05 -9.48 2.69
CA LYS A 71 -7.22 -9.12 3.51
C LYS A 71 -6.84 -8.80 4.95
N LEU A 72 -5.93 -9.58 5.56
CA LEU A 72 -5.41 -9.30 6.90
C LEU A 72 -4.63 -7.98 6.94
N ALA A 73 -3.80 -7.70 5.95
CA ALA A 73 -3.10 -6.42 5.85
C ALA A 73 -4.10 -5.26 5.88
N HIS A 74 -5.13 -5.29 5.03
CA HIS A 74 -6.17 -4.25 5.04
C HIS A 74 -6.91 -4.14 6.37
N TYR A 75 -7.24 -5.27 7.00
CA TYR A 75 -7.89 -5.27 8.32
C TYR A 75 -7.02 -4.55 9.37
N PHE A 76 -5.73 -4.85 9.44
CA PHE A 76 -4.83 -4.21 10.38
C PHE A 76 -4.52 -2.76 10.04
N ALA A 77 -4.56 -2.37 8.76
CA ALA A 77 -4.37 -0.99 8.35
C ALA A 77 -5.57 -0.09 8.71
N PHE A 78 -6.78 -0.56 8.45
CA PHE A 78 -7.98 0.29 8.47
C PHE A 78 -8.91 0.04 9.65
N TYR A 79 -8.79 -1.09 10.34
CA TYR A 79 -9.67 -1.46 11.44
C TYR A 79 -8.96 -1.44 12.80
N GLU A 80 -7.82 -2.10 12.91
CA GLU A 80 -7.03 -2.09 14.15
C GLU A 80 -5.98 -0.96 14.18
N PHE A 81 -5.73 -0.26 13.07
CA PHE A 81 -4.72 0.79 12.96
C PHE A 81 -3.35 0.34 13.48
N ASN A 82 -3.00 -0.92 13.22
CA ASN A 82 -1.76 -1.54 13.68
C ASN A 82 -0.77 -1.67 12.53
N GLN A 83 0.17 -0.71 12.46
CA GLN A 83 1.14 -0.60 11.38
C GLN A 83 2.06 -1.81 11.29
N ASP A 84 2.49 -2.37 12.42
CA ASP A 84 3.40 -3.53 12.41
C ASP A 84 2.73 -4.77 11.83
N LYS A 85 1.49 -5.04 12.24
CA LYS A 85 0.70 -6.16 11.71
C LYS A 85 0.32 -5.93 10.25
N PHE A 86 0.01 -4.70 9.87
CA PHE A 86 -0.24 -4.34 8.47
C PHE A 86 0.96 -4.71 7.60
N ILE A 87 2.16 -4.23 7.93
CA ILE A 87 3.38 -4.52 7.16
C ILE A 87 3.69 -6.02 7.18
N PHE A 88 3.54 -6.69 8.32
CA PHE A 88 3.76 -8.13 8.43
C PHE A 88 2.91 -8.93 7.43
N TRP A 89 1.61 -8.66 7.35
CA TRP A 89 0.71 -9.37 6.45
C TRP A 89 0.86 -8.92 5.00
N LEU A 90 1.19 -7.65 4.77
CA LEU A 90 1.48 -7.15 3.43
C LEU A 90 2.72 -7.82 2.83
N VAL A 91 3.78 -8.05 3.62
CA VAL A 91 4.96 -8.81 3.20
C VAL A 91 4.56 -10.24 2.82
N ARG A 92 3.73 -10.91 3.62
CA ARG A 92 3.23 -12.25 3.30
C ARG A 92 2.44 -12.31 2.00
N ALA A 93 1.60 -11.31 1.75
CA ALA A 93 0.88 -11.19 0.48
C ALA A 93 1.86 -11.01 -0.70
N ALA A 94 2.85 -10.14 -0.56
CA ALA A 94 3.85 -9.87 -1.59
C ALA A 94 4.76 -11.07 -1.88
N GLU A 95 5.14 -11.84 -0.86
CA GLU A 95 5.88 -13.11 -0.99
C GLU A 95 5.09 -14.15 -1.77
N SER A 96 3.77 -14.16 -1.63
CA SER A 96 2.84 -15.02 -2.40
C SER A 96 2.53 -14.46 -3.80
N SER A 97 3.38 -13.60 -4.34
CA SER A 97 3.28 -13.00 -5.68
C SER A 97 2.08 -12.07 -5.88
N ASN A 98 1.50 -11.53 -4.81
CA ASN A 98 0.52 -10.46 -4.93
C ASN A 98 1.23 -9.19 -5.41
N THR A 99 1.01 -8.83 -6.68
CA THR A 99 1.73 -7.73 -7.36
C THR A 99 1.40 -6.37 -6.75
N GLN A 100 0.16 -6.16 -6.30
CA GLN A 100 -0.23 -4.94 -5.62
C GLN A 100 0.49 -4.79 -4.28
N ALA A 101 0.58 -5.86 -3.50
CA ALA A 101 1.31 -5.84 -2.24
C ALA A 101 2.82 -5.57 -2.44
N GLN A 102 3.42 -6.10 -3.52
CA GLN A 102 4.80 -5.79 -3.88
C GLN A 102 5.00 -4.32 -4.22
N HIS A 103 4.07 -3.75 -5.00
CA HIS A 103 4.06 -2.33 -5.32
C HIS A 103 3.94 -1.47 -4.06
N ASP A 104 2.97 -1.76 -3.21
CA ASP A 104 2.72 -0.99 -1.99
C ASP A 104 3.91 -1.03 -1.03
N LEU A 105 4.54 -2.19 -0.86
CA LEU A 105 5.76 -2.30 -0.05
C LEU A 105 6.92 -1.49 -0.60
N ALA A 106 7.07 -1.42 -1.92
CA ALA A 106 8.12 -0.60 -2.53
C ALA A 106 7.97 0.87 -2.14
N TYR A 107 6.77 1.41 -2.21
CA TYR A 107 6.50 2.80 -1.80
C TYR A 107 6.63 2.99 -0.29
N ILE A 108 6.11 2.08 0.53
CA ILE A 108 6.20 2.16 1.99
C ILE A 108 7.67 2.19 2.44
N PHE A 109 8.51 1.31 1.91
CA PHE A 109 9.91 1.29 2.28
C PHE A 109 10.68 2.48 1.74
N PHE A 110 10.30 3.00 0.58
CA PHE A 110 10.91 4.23 0.04
C PHE A 110 10.54 5.45 0.89
N ASP A 111 9.29 5.59 1.30
CA ASP A 111 8.86 6.64 2.24
C ASP A 111 9.60 6.53 3.58
N HIS A 112 9.73 5.32 4.13
CA HIS A 112 10.51 5.09 5.36
C HIS A 112 11.98 5.47 5.20
N TYR A 113 12.58 5.23 4.02
CA TYR A 113 13.93 5.70 3.72
C TYR A 113 13.99 7.23 3.70
N GLN A 114 13.06 7.90 3.04
CA GLN A 114 13.01 9.36 2.98
C GLN A 114 12.89 10.00 4.36
N ASP A 115 12.15 9.38 5.28
CA ASP A 115 11.94 9.88 6.63
C ASP A 115 13.13 9.60 7.56
N SER A 116 13.77 8.43 7.46
CA SER A 116 14.79 7.96 8.41
C SER A 116 16.23 8.02 7.89
N ASN A 117 16.40 8.14 6.57
CA ASN A 117 17.67 7.99 5.86
C ASN A 117 18.34 6.62 6.08
N ASP A 118 17.54 5.60 6.46
CA ASP A 118 18.01 4.22 6.63
C ASP A 118 18.18 3.54 5.27
N LYS A 119 19.43 3.32 4.89
CA LYS A 119 19.80 2.67 3.61
C LYS A 119 19.18 1.28 3.43
N ASN A 120 18.92 0.56 4.52
CA ASN A 120 18.28 -0.76 4.42
C ASN A 120 16.86 -0.64 3.88
N LYS A 121 16.16 0.46 4.21
CA LYS A 121 14.82 0.72 3.68
C LYS A 121 14.86 0.99 2.17
N LEU A 122 15.88 1.69 1.68
CA LEU A 122 16.08 1.92 0.26
C LEU A 122 16.32 0.60 -0.50
N TYR A 123 17.10 -0.33 0.07
CA TYR A 123 17.33 -1.64 -0.54
C TYR A 123 16.06 -2.52 -0.52
N GLU A 124 15.28 -2.48 0.55
CA GLU A 124 13.99 -3.17 0.59
C GLU A 124 13.00 -2.58 -0.43
N ALA A 125 12.94 -1.25 -0.58
CA ALA A 125 12.14 -0.59 -1.60
C ALA A 125 12.50 -1.07 -3.01
N GLU A 126 13.79 -1.08 -3.35
CA GLU A 126 14.28 -1.59 -4.64
C GLU A 126 13.89 -3.05 -4.88
N LYS A 127 14.11 -3.90 -3.90
CA LYS A 127 13.80 -5.33 -3.97
C LYS A 127 12.31 -5.56 -4.32
N TRP A 128 11.41 -4.85 -3.66
CA TRP A 128 9.99 -4.98 -3.90
C TRP A 128 9.56 -4.33 -5.20
N ALA A 129 10.14 -3.18 -5.57
CA ALA A 129 9.89 -2.52 -6.85
C ALA A 129 10.28 -3.41 -8.05
N LEU A 130 11.46 -4.05 -7.99
CA LEU A 130 11.90 -4.96 -9.04
C LEU A 130 10.99 -6.20 -9.16
N ARG A 131 10.48 -6.73 -8.04
CA ARG A 131 9.52 -7.84 -8.06
C ARG A 131 8.18 -7.41 -8.68
N ALA A 132 7.67 -6.25 -8.30
CA ALA A 132 6.44 -5.69 -8.86
C ALA A 132 6.59 -5.47 -10.37
N GLN A 133 7.70 -4.89 -10.82
CA GLN A 133 7.98 -4.69 -12.25
C GLN A 133 8.05 -6.01 -13.01
N LYS A 134 8.74 -7.01 -12.47
CA LYS A 134 8.82 -8.35 -13.07
C LYS A 134 7.45 -8.99 -13.23
N ASN A 135 6.54 -8.71 -12.32
CA ASN A 135 5.15 -9.21 -12.33
C ASN A 135 4.18 -8.29 -13.09
N GLY A 136 4.71 -7.36 -13.90
CA GLY A 136 3.92 -6.54 -14.82
C GLY A 136 3.36 -5.23 -14.23
N MET A 137 3.75 -4.85 -13.01
CA MET A 137 3.31 -3.58 -12.42
C MET A 137 4.14 -2.40 -12.97
N PRO A 138 3.50 -1.32 -13.46
CA PRO A 138 4.22 -0.14 -13.94
C PRO A 138 4.76 0.68 -12.75
N ILE A 139 6.03 0.48 -12.41
CA ILE A 139 6.70 1.12 -11.26
C ILE A 139 8.03 1.79 -11.64
N THR A 140 8.22 2.06 -12.92
CA THR A 140 9.49 2.61 -13.46
C THR A 140 9.88 3.95 -12.84
N GLY A 141 8.91 4.82 -12.53
CA GLY A 141 9.17 6.10 -11.87
C GLY A 141 9.87 5.92 -10.54
N LEU A 142 9.32 5.09 -9.64
CA LEU A 142 9.92 4.81 -8.35
C LEU A 142 11.31 4.17 -8.47
N LEU A 143 11.50 3.24 -9.40
CA LEU A 143 12.82 2.64 -9.63
C LEU A 143 13.87 3.68 -10.04
N THR A 144 13.51 4.67 -10.84
CA THR A 144 14.39 5.76 -11.23
C THR A 144 14.77 6.62 -10.02
N GLU A 145 13.81 6.94 -9.15
CA GLU A 145 14.06 7.69 -7.91
C GLU A 145 15.00 6.91 -6.98
N ILE A 146 14.72 5.63 -6.75
CA ILE A 146 15.57 4.76 -5.94
C ILE A 146 17.01 4.71 -6.47
N GLN A 147 17.20 4.58 -7.77
CA GLN A 147 18.52 4.56 -8.38
C GLN A 147 19.26 5.88 -8.21
N THR A 148 18.55 7.00 -8.32
CA THR A 148 19.11 8.33 -8.09
C THR A 148 19.60 8.47 -6.65
N GLU A 149 18.80 8.06 -5.67
CA GLU A 149 19.18 8.07 -4.26
C GLU A 149 20.40 7.19 -3.98
N LYS A 150 20.45 5.99 -4.57
CA LYS A 150 21.62 5.10 -4.45
C LYS A 150 22.90 5.72 -5.00
N GLN A 151 22.82 6.45 -6.10
CA GLN A 151 23.97 7.17 -6.66
C GLN A 151 24.42 8.31 -5.72
N ASN A 152 23.48 9.01 -5.09
CA ASN A 152 23.79 10.06 -4.12
C ASN A 152 24.52 9.52 -2.87
N LEU A 153 24.21 8.29 -2.46
CA LEU A 153 24.86 7.63 -1.32
C LEU A 153 26.32 7.19 -1.58
N THR A 154 26.74 7.14 -2.84
CA THR A 154 28.09 6.69 -3.24
C THR A 154 29.05 7.82 -3.57
N ARG A 155 28.58 9.06 -3.53
CA ARG A 155 29.37 10.30 -3.70
C ARG A 155 29.85 10.87 -2.38
#